data_6ce9e48a93c993221960e2b637a51e81
#
_entry.id   6ce9e48a93c993221960e2b637a51e81
#
_cell.length_a   1.000
_cell.length_b   1.000
_cell.length_c   1.000
_cell.angle_alpha   90.00
_cell.angle_beta   90.00
_cell.angle_gamma   90.00
#
_symmetry.space_group_name_H-M   'P 1'
#
loop_
_entity.id
_entity.type
_entity.pdbx_description
1 polymer ?
#
loop_
_entity_poly.entity_id
_entity_poly.type
_entity_poly.pdbx_seq_one_letter_code
_entity_poly.pdbx_strand_id
1 'polypeptide(L)'
;MVAVENITYADGVAAWLVRPNDQATAADRFAGVVLWHWFSQEPLGDRNQFLDEARELAGRGVVCLLPQGRFPWFEDPIGADHDVTAIEREVARFSAALDLLAARDDVDEDRLAVVGHDFGAMLASIVAAREERVRAAVLVAPTPRWGDWFLPFWEIREERSAYLSALEPLDPQAQMASIAPRPVLLQLAERDYFVPLMAGLELRRASGESHALVVRQYDADHEMASTDARRDRTSFLAETIGRSSADLAIG
;
A
#
# COMPACT_ATOMS: atom_id res chain seq x y z
N MET A 1 -15.75 17.64 -10.33
CA MET A 1 -15.89 16.38 -11.15
C MET A 1 -14.56 15.65 -11.10
N VAL A 2 -14.53 14.33 -11.32
CA VAL A 2 -13.35 13.49 -11.23
C VAL A 2 -13.15 12.77 -12.57
N ALA A 3 -11.92 12.72 -13.08
CA ALA A 3 -11.55 11.94 -14.26
C ALA A 3 -11.03 10.56 -13.84
N VAL A 4 -11.42 9.53 -14.60
CA VAL A 4 -10.93 8.16 -14.44
C VAL A 4 -10.41 7.70 -15.80
N GLU A 5 -9.13 7.38 -15.86
CA GLU A 5 -8.44 7.01 -17.10
C GLU A 5 -7.81 5.63 -16.96
N ASN A 6 -7.97 4.79 -17.98
CA ASN A 6 -7.26 3.51 -18.06
C ASN A 6 -5.92 3.76 -18.75
N ILE A 7 -4.83 3.52 -18.03
CA ILE A 7 -3.47 3.72 -18.53
C ILE A 7 -2.65 2.44 -18.42
N THR A 8 -1.50 2.42 -19.06
CA THR A 8 -0.45 1.42 -18.86
C THR A 8 0.86 2.13 -18.56
N TYR A 9 1.67 1.54 -17.66
CA TYR A 9 3.00 2.03 -17.33
C TYR A 9 3.94 0.84 -17.13
N ALA A 10 5.22 1.05 -16.92
CA ALA A 10 6.25 0.04 -16.67
C ALA A 10 5.85 -1.35 -17.22
N ASP A 11 6.58 -2.03 -17.96
CA ASP A 11 6.36 -3.39 -18.52
C ASP A 11 4.89 -3.77 -18.86
N GLY A 12 4.05 -2.77 -19.20
CA GLY A 12 2.65 -2.98 -19.58
C GLY A 12 1.67 -3.19 -18.41
N VAL A 13 2.00 -2.73 -17.21
CA VAL A 13 1.08 -2.78 -16.06
C VAL A 13 -0.12 -1.87 -16.31
N ALA A 14 -1.32 -2.46 -16.33
CA ALA A 14 -2.56 -1.69 -16.43
C ALA A 14 -2.88 -1.00 -15.11
N ALA A 15 -3.35 0.24 -15.15
CA ALA A 15 -3.74 0.98 -13.97
C ALA A 15 -4.94 1.90 -14.24
N TRP A 16 -5.68 2.22 -13.18
CA TRP A 16 -6.56 3.38 -13.18
C TRP A 16 -5.80 4.60 -12.69
N LEU A 17 -5.83 5.67 -13.46
CA LEU A 17 -5.45 7.01 -13.02
C LEU A 17 -6.74 7.79 -12.70
N VAL A 18 -6.89 8.18 -11.44
CA VAL A 18 -8.06 8.91 -10.94
C VAL A 18 -7.60 10.27 -10.45
N ARG A 19 -8.13 11.35 -11.01
CA ARG A 19 -7.65 12.70 -10.72
C ARG A 19 -8.76 13.74 -10.67
N PRO A 20 -8.54 14.89 -10.01
CA PRO A 20 -9.40 16.05 -10.14
C PRO A 20 -9.54 16.47 -11.62
N ASN A 21 -10.71 16.99 -12.00
CA ASN A 21 -10.88 17.63 -13.31
C ASN A 21 -10.38 19.07 -13.33
N ASP A 22 -10.16 19.64 -12.14
CA ASP A 22 -9.64 21.01 -12.01
C ASP A 22 -8.17 21.03 -12.41
N GLN A 23 -7.74 22.12 -13.03
CA GLN A 23 -6.33 22.27 -13.37
C GLN A 23 -5.55 22.69 -12.11
N ALA A 24 -4.50 21.94 -11.80
CA ALA A 24 -3.53 22.39 -10.81
C ALA A 24 -2.86 23.69 -11.30
N THR A 25 -2.60 24.61 -10.40
CA THR A 25 -1.73 25.74 -10.67
C THR A 25 -0.29 25.39 -10.25
N ALA A 26 0.69 26.11 -10.77
CA ALA A 26 2.09 25.90 -10.37
C ALA A 26 2.32 26.10 -8.86
N ALA A 27 1.43 26.85 -8.21
CA ALA A 27 1.48 27.14 -6.77
C ALA A 27 0.65 26.16 -5.93
N ASP A 28 -0.21 25.32 -6.56
CA ASP A 28 -1.15 24.45 -5.85
C ASP A 28 -1.27 23.12 -6.60
N ARG A 29 -0.21 22.31 -6.50
CA ARG A 29 -0.17 20.96 -7.05
C ARG A 29 -0.92 19.99 -6.14
N PHE A 30 -1.43 18.92 -6.71
CA PHE A 30 -2.15 17.87 -6.00
C PHE A 30 -1.21 16.92 -5.25
N ALA A 31 -1.66 16.35 -4.16
CA ALA A 31 -0.98 15.20 -3.57
C ALA A 31 -1.11 13.96 -4.47
N GLY A 32 -0.19 13.00 -4.34
CA GLY A 32 -0.22 11.74 -5.10
C GLY A 32 -0.35 10.52 -4.19
N VAL A 33 -1.21 9.56 -4.55
CA VAL A 33 -1.37 8.31 -3.81
C VAL A 33 -1.36 7.12 -4.76
N VAL A 34 -0.52 6.12 -4.48
CA VAL A 34 -0.61 4.81 -5.13
C VAL A 34 -1.39 3.87 -4.21
N LEU A 35 -2.46 3.24 -4.76
CA LEU A 35 -3.30 2.29 -4.03
C LEU A 35 -3.14 0.90 -4.65
N TRP A 36 -2.56 -0.03 -3.87
CA TRP A 36 -2.28 -1.40 -4.30
C TRP A 36 -3.26 -2.37 -3.65
N HIS A 37 -3.95 -3.12 -4.50
CA HIS A 37 -5.05 -4.00 -4.11
C HIS A 37 -4.59 -5.26 -3.37
N TRP A 38 -5.54 -5.99 -2.80
CA TRP A 38 -5.37 -7.29 -2.17
C TRP A 38 -5.07 -8.40 -3.19
N PHE A 39 -4.74 -9.60 -2.68
CA PHE A 39 -4.72 -10.80 -3.48
C PHE A 39 -6.16 -11.24 -3.78
N SER A 40 -6.49 -11.41 -5.05
CA SER A 40 -7.76 -12.00 -5.48
C SER A 40 -7.50 -13.10 -6.51
N GLN A 41 -8.38 -14.07 -6.54
CA GLN A 41 -8.35 -15.14 -7.53
C GLN A 41 -8.89 -14.69 -8.90
N GLU A 42 -9.47 -13.51 -8.99
CA GLU A 42 -9.97 -12.92 -10.24
C GLU A 42 -8.96 -11.90 -10.81
N PRO A 43 -8.03 -12.31 -11.67
CA PRO A 43 -6.78 -11.58 -11.96
C PRO A 43 -6.96 -10.28 -12.77
N LEU A 44 -8.15 -9.86 -13.14
CA LEU A 44 -8.35 -8.68 -13.99
C LEU A 44 -9.19 -7.57 -13.36
N GLY A 45 -9.74 -7.78 -12.17
CA GLY A 45 -10.63 -6.84 -11.51
C GLY A 45 -10.08 -6.15 -10.26
N ASP A 46 -8.96 -6.64 -9.73
CA ASP A 46 -8.49 -6.28 -8.38
C ASP A 46 -8.12 -4.81 -8.23
N ARG A 47 -7.58 -4.16 -9.25
CA ARG A 47 -7.34 -2.72 -9.26
C ARG A 47 -8.60 -1.87 -9.05
N ASN A 48 -9.79 -2.48 -9.13
CA ASN A 48 -11.05 -1.79 -8.85
C ASN A 48 -11.33 -1.67 -7.35
N GLN A 49 -10.64 -2.42 -6.50
CA GLN A 49 -10.89 -2.46 -5.06
C GLN A 49 -10.99 -1.07 -4.43
N PHE A 50 -10.06 -0.18 -4.74
CA PHE A 50 -10.00 1.17 -4.20
C PHE A 50 -10.60 2.25 -5.12
N LEU A 51 -11.32 1.88 -6.19
CA LEU A 51 -11.75 2.84 -7.20
C LEU A 51 -12.69 3.92 -6.66
N ASP A 52 -13.62 3.55 -5.80
CA ASP A 52 -14.55 4.52 -5.19
C ASP A 52 -13.86 5.41 -4.16
N GLU A 53 -12.89 4.86 -3.42
CA GLU A 53 -12.05 5.62 -2.50
C GLU A 53 -11.15 6.61 -3.25
N ALA A 54 -10.57 6.18 -4.35
CA ALA A 54 -9.77 7.05 -5.22
C ALA A 54 -10.60 8.21 -5.82
N ARG A 55 -11.87 7.96 -6.17
CA ARG A 55 -12.79 9.03 -6.60
C ARG A 55 -13.05 10.04 -5.49
N GLU A 56 -13.23 9.56 -4.26
CA GLU A 56 -13.40 10.43 -3.10
C GLU A 56 -12.15 11.27 -2.84
N LEU A 57 -10.97 10.67 -2.85
CA LEU A 57 -9.69 11.34 -2.68
C LEU A 57 -9.44 12.37 -3.80
N ALA A 58 -9.76 12.01 -5.05
CA ALA A 58 -9.64 12.94 -6.17
C ALA A 58 -10.58 14.14 -6.04
N GLY A 59 -11.77 13.95 -5.47
CA GLY A 59 -12.67 15.05 -5.11
C GLY A 59 -12.08 16.01 -4.04
N ARG A 60 -11.05 15.59 -3.34
CA ARG A 60 -10.32 16.35 -2.31
C ARG A 60 -8.94 16.85 -2.78
N GLY A 61 -8.63 16.79 -4.07
CA GLY A 61 -7.37 17.28 -4.61
C GLY A 61 -6.21 16.28 -4.52
N VAL A 62 -6.48 14.99 -4.67
CA VAL A 62 -5.47 13.94 -4.70
C VAL A 62 -5.49 13.22 -6.05
N VAL A 63 -4.33 13.02 -6.66
CA VAL A 63 -4.17 12.16 -7.84
C VAL A 63 -3.88 10.74 -7.37
N CYS A 64 -4.71 9.79 -7.78
CA CYS A 64 -4.61 8.40 -7.37
C CYS A 64 -4.21 7.50 -8.54
N LEU A 65 -3.28 6.59 -8.31
CA LEU A 65 -2.91 5.54 -9.26
C LEU A 65 -3.21 4.17 -8.64
N LEU A 66 -3.99 3.35 -9.36
CA LEU A 66 -4.44 2.03 -8.93
C LEU A 66 -3.91 0.96 -9.90
N PRO A 67 -2.71 0.45 -9.70
CA PRO A 67 -2.13 -0.58 -10.56
C PRO A 67 -2.81 -1.94 -10.41
N GLN A 68 -2.77 -2.74 -11.49
CA GLN A 68 -3.06 -4.16 -11.46
C GLN A 68 -1.79 -4.93 -11.09
N GLY A 69 -1.65 -5.30 -9.84
CA GLY A 69 -0.56 -6.15 -9.35
C GLY A 69 -0.69 -7.59 -9.82
N ARG A 70 0.41 -8.31 -9.78
CA ARG A 70 0.47 -9.75 -9.99
C ARG A 70 1.15 -10.37 -8.79
N PHE A 71 0.46 -11.28 -8.12
CA PHE A 71 1.01 -11.99 -6.97
C PHE A 71 1.60 -13.33 -7.41
N PRO A 72 2.73 -13.77 -6.81
CA PRO A 72 3.42 -14.98 -7.23
C PRO A 72 2.63 -16.27 -6.93
N TRP A 73 1.69 -16.23 -6.00
CA TRP A 73 1.05 -17.41 -5.42
C TRP A 73 -0.38 -17.67 -5.90
N PHE A 74 -0.64 -17.53 -7.20
CA PHE A 74 -1.84 -18.14 -7.80
C PHE A 74 -1.75 -19.68 -7.81
N GLU A 75 -0.53 -20.19 -7.81
CA GLU A 75 -0.17 -21.60 -7.71
C GLU A 75 0.74 -21.80 -6.50
N ASP A 76 1.10 -23.05 -6.21
CA ASP A 76 2.06 -23.36 -5.15
C ASP A 76 3.37 -22.59 -5.34
N PRO A 77 4.04 -22.18 -4.23
CA PRO A 77 5.36 -21.58 -4.29
C PRO A 77 6.34 -22.41 -5.13
N ILE A 78 7.07 -21.75 -6.01
CA ILE A 78 8.02 -22.40 -6.93
C ILE A 78 9.34 -22.66 -6.21
N GLY A 79 9.75 -21.74 -5.34
CA GLY A 79 10.98 -21.79 -4.58
C GLY A 79 11.46 -20.40 -4.19
N ALA A 80 12.31 -20.31 -3.17
CA ALA A 80 12.73 -19.05 -2.57
C ALA A 80 13.28 -18.04 -3.58
N ASP A 81 14.20 -18.46 -4.44
CA ASP A 81 14.82 -17.56 -5.44
C ASP A 81 13.78 -16.99 -6.42
N HIS A 82 12.85 -17.82 -6.86
CA HIS A 82 11.78 -17.40 -7.76
C HIS A 82 10.82 -16.43 -7.06
N ASP A 83 10.38 -16.77 -5.85
CA ASP A 83 9.34 -16.03 -5.15
C ASP A 83 9.88 -14.70 -4.62
N VAL A 84 11.11 -14.64 -4.12
CA VAL A 84 11.81 -13.40 -3.80
C VAL A 84 11.92 -12.50 -5.04
N THR A 85 12.31 -13.07 -6.20
CA THR A 85 12.38 -12.32 -7.46
C THR A 85 11.00 -11.79 -7.89
N ALA A 86 9.95 -12.57 -7.69
CA ALA A 86 8.58 -12.15 -8.01
C ALA A 86 8.11 -10.99 -7.11
N ILE A 87 8.38 -11.06 -5.80
CA ILE A 87 8.09 -9.96 -4.86
C ILE A 87 8.87 -8.71 -5.25
N GLU A 88 10.17 -8.81 -5.47
CA GLU A 88 11.01 -7.65 -5.85
C GLU A 88 10.57 -7.01 -7.17
N ARG A 89 10.08 -7.80 -8.11
CA ARG A 89 9.50 -7.29 -9.35
C ARG A 89 8.22 -6.48 -9.10
N GLU A 90 7.33 -6.93 -8.21
CA GLU A 90 6.14 -6.16 -7.85
C GLU A 90 6.50 -4.90 -7.03
N VAL A 91 7.50 -4.96 -6.16
CA VAL A 91 8.06 -3.78 -5.49
C VAL A 91 8.57 -2.76 -6.51
N ALA A 92 9.33 -3.20 -7.52
CA ALA A 92 9.82 -2.32 -8.57
C ALA A 92 8.67 -1.68 -9.38
N ARG A 93 7.60 -2.42 -9.67
CA ARG A 93 6.39 -1.89 -10.33
C ARG A 93 5.67 -0.87 -9.47
N PHE A 94 5.64 -1.08 -8.15
CA PHE A 94 5.05 -0.13 -7.21
C PHE A 94 5.89 1.16 -7.16
N SER A 95 7.23 1.05 -7.09
CA SER A 95 8.12 2.22 -7.16
C SER A 95 7.96 2.97 -8.49
N ALA A 96 7.84 2.26 -9.62
CA ALA A 96 7.56 2.88 -10.91
C ALA A 96 6.20 3.60 -10.96
N ALA A 97 5.22 3.16 -10.19
CA ALA A 97 3.95 3.88 -10.03
C ALA A 97 4.13 5.22 -9.30
N LEU A 98 4.99 5.27 -8.28
CA LEU A 98 5.38 6.51 -7.62
C LEU A 98 6.16 7.43 -8.56
N ASP A 99 7.07 6.89 -9.38
CA ASP A 99 7.81 7.66 -10.40
C ASP A 99 6.85 8.32 -11.39
N LEU A 100 5.83 7.58 -11.83
CA LEU A 100 4.82 8.11 -12.74
C LEU A 100 4.03 9.26 -12.11
N LEU A 101 3.65 9.16 -10.83
CA LEU A 101 2.99 10.25 -10.12
C LEU A 101 3.92 11.45 -9.92
N ALA A 102 5.15 11.22 -9.46
CA ALA A 102 6.13 12.29 -9.22
C ALA A 102 6.52 13.05 -10.48
N ALA A 103 6.53 12.38 -11.64
CA ALA A 103 6.85 13.01 -12.94
C ALA A 103 5.71 13.86 -13.51
N ARG A 104 4.54 13.90 -12.89
CA ARG A 104 3.41 14.70 -13.38
C ARG A 104 3.52 16.16 -12.98
N ASP A 105 3.24 17.04 -13.91
CA ASP A 105 3.26 18.50 -13.67
C ASP A 105 2.20 18.96 -12.64
N ASP A 106 1.10 18.18 -12.50
CA ASP A 106 -0.01 18.47 -11.60
C ASP A 106 0.14 17.83 -10.21
N VAL A 107 1.21 17.05 -9.94
CA VAL A 107 1.46 16.37 -8.66
C VAL A 107 2.66 16.99 -7.95
N ASP A 108 2.52 17.18 -6.65
CA ASP A 108 3.60 17.57 -5.75
C ASP A 108 4.36 16.31 -5.30
N GLU A 109 5.60 16.15 -5.76
CA GLU A 109 6.45 15.00 -5.43
C GLU A 109 6.82 14.90 -3.95
N ASP A 110 6.70 15.98 -3.20
CA ASP A 110 6.89 16.02 -1.75
C ASP A 110 5.65 15.59 -0.96
N ARG A 111 4.55 15.26 -1.64
CA ARG A 111 3.26 14.92 -1.04
C ARG A 111 2.74 13.57 -1.57
N LEU A 112 3.60 12.55 -1.53
CA LEU A 112 3.28 11.21 -1.99
C LEU A 112 2.95 10.29 -0.81
N ALA A 113 1.97 9.40 -0.99
CA ALA A 113 1.65 8.35 -0.04
C ALA A 113 1.35 7.02 -0.75
N VAL A 114 1.39 5.95 0.04
CA VAL A 114 1.04 4.61 -0.43
C VAL A 114 -0.06 4.01 0.43
N VAL A 115 -0.95 3.29 -0.21
CA VAL A 115 -1.99 2.47 0.41
C VAL A 115 -1.86 1.06 -0.13
N GLY A 116 -1.93 0.09 0.74
CA GLY A 116 -1.98 -1.31 0.32
C GLY A 116 -2.96 -2.11 1.17
N HIS A 117 -3.51 -3.17 0.59
CA HIS A 117 -4.36 -4.11 1.29
C HIS A 117 -3.81 -5.52 1.12
N ASP A 118 -3.73 -6.28 2.22
CA ASP A 118 -3.27 -7.67 2.22
C ASP A 118 -1.85 -7.78 1.62
N PHE A 119 -1.64 -8.54 0.56
CA PHE A 119 -0.36 -8.55 -0.18
C PHE A 119 0.05 -7.17 -0.68
N GLY A 120 -0.92 -6.36 -1.11
CA GLY A 120 -0.65 -4.96 -1.46
C GLY A 120 -0.10 -4.16 -0.28
N ALA A 121 -0.54 -4.43 0.95
CA ALA A 121 -0.01 -3.80 2.16
C ALA A 121 1.40 -4.29 2.50
N MET A 122 1.68 -5.56 2.27
CA MET A 122 3.02 -6.11 2.45
C MET A 122 4.02 -5.46 1.48
N LEU A 123 3.65 -5.32 0.19
CA LEU A 123 4.44 -4.59 -0.79
C LEU A 123 4.58 -3.10 -0.43
N ALA A 124 3.48 -2.46 -0.01
CA ALA A 124 3.49 -1.06 0.40
C ALA A 124 4.45 -0.79 1.58
N SER A 125 4.60 -1.74 2.51
CA SER A 125 5.56 -1.62 3.62
C SER A 125 7.01 -1.59 3.12
N ILE A 126 7.36 -2.45 2.15
CA ILE A 126 8.69 -2.49 1.54
C ILE A 126 8.97 -1.18 0.78
N VAL A 127 8.00 -0.75 -0.05
CA VAL A 127 8.13 0.49 -0.81
C VAL A 127 8.25 1.69 0.13
N ALA A 128 7.40 1.80 1.15
CA ALA A 128 7.48 2.89 2.12
C ALA A 128 8.80 2.90 2.89
N ALA A 129 9.41 1.75 3.15
CA ALA A 129 10.72 1.66 3.81
C ALA A 129 11.86 2.13 2.90
N ARG A 130 11.80 1.84 1.60
CA ARG A 130 12.86 2.10 0.62
C ARG A 130 12.77 3.49 -0.03
N GLU A 131 11.56 4.08 -0.13
CA GLU A 131 11.28 5.34 -0.83
C GLU A 131 11.10 6.49 0.17
N GLU A 132 12.11 7.32 0.34
CA GLU A 132 12.09 8.46 1.28
C GLU A 132 11.04 9.53 0.91
N ARG A 133 10.68 9.63 -0.38
CA ARG A 133 9.64 10.55 -0.88
C ARG A 133 8.21 10.15 -0.46
N VAL A 134 8.00 8.90 0.02
CA VAL A 134 6.72 8.48 0.61
C VAL A 134 6.56 9.14 1.98
N ARG A 135 5.60 10.04 2.12
CA ARG A 135 5.36 10.81 3.35
C ARG A 135 4.46 10.10 4.35
N ALA A 136 3.60 9.20 3.86
CA ALA A 136 2.69 8.43 4.71
C ALA A 136 2.37 7.07 4.07
N ALA A 137 2.04 6.09 4.91
CA ALA A 137 1.60 4.78 4.44
C ALA A 137 0.31 4.35 5.15
N VAL A 138 -0.59 3.71 4.41
CA VAL A 138 -1.73 3.01 4.98
C VAL A 138 -1.60 1.52 4.65
N LEU A 139 -1.54 0.71 5.68
CA LEU A 139 -1.37 -0.74 5.58
C LEU A 139 -2.66 -1.41 6.09
N VAL A 140 -3.43 -2.00 5.18
CA VAL A 140 -4.70 -2.65 5.50
C VAL A 140 -4.48 -4.16 5.54
N ALA A 141 -4.69 -4.77 6.68
CA ALA A 141 -4.60 -6.21 6.92
C ALA A 141 -3.29 -6.87 6.40
N PRO A 142 -2.09 -6.34 6.66
CA PRO A 142 -0.85 -7.05 6.35
C PRO A 142 -0.55 -8.12 7.39
N THR A 143 0.10 -9.22 7.00
CA THR A 143 0.78 -10.10 7.96
C THR A 143 2.18 -9.58 8.27
N PRO A 144 2.75 -9.90 9.45
CA PRO A 144 4.13 -9.52 9.79
C PRO A 144 5.19 -10.15 8.87
N ARG A 145 4.91 -11.34 8.38
CA ARG A 145 5.81 -12.14 7.52
C ARG A 145 5.03 -12.69 6.32
N TRP A 146 5.70 -12.80 5.19
CA TRP A 146 5.13 -13.43 4.00
C TRP A 146 4.64 -14.86 4.27
N GLY A 147 5.44 -15.64 4.99
CA GLY A 147 5.09 -17.02 5.32
C GLY A 147 3.85 -17.18 6.21
N ASP A 148 3.51 -16.19 7.01
CA ASP A 148 2.31 -16.24 7.87
C ASP A 148 1.02 -16.23 7.06
N TRP A 149 1.07 -15.65 5.87
CA TRP A 149 -0.09 -15.55 5.00
C TRP A 149 -0.26 -16.80 4.14
N PHE A 150 0.75 -17.21 3.35
CA PHE A 150 0.54 -18.23 2.34
C PHE A 150 0.82 -19.66 2.83
N LEU A 151 1.73 -19.89 3.77
CA LEU A 151 2.04 -21.24 4.24
C LEU A 151 0.86 -22.00 4.90
N PRO A 152 -0.18 -21.36 5.45
CA PRO A 152 -1.38 -22.08 5.85
C PRO A 152 -2.17 -22.68 4.69
N PHE A 153 -1.99 -22.19 3.45
CA PHE A 153 -2.81 -22.53 2.28
C PHE A 153 -2.04 -23.23 1.17
N TRP A 154 -0.71 -23.06 1.10
CA TRP A 154 0.14 -23.60 0.03
C TRP A 154 1.32 -24.35 0.62
N GLU A 155 1.74 -25.41 -0.09
CA GLU A 155 2.90 -26.21 0.25
C GLU A 155 4.16 -25.69 -0.46
N ILE A 156 5.29 -25.76 0.23
CA ILE A 156 6.60 -25.48 -0.33
C ILE A 156 7.37 -26.78 -0.55
N ARG A 157 8.15 -26.84 -1.63
CA ARG A 157 8.89 -28.06 -2.03
C ARG A 157 10.30 -28.13 -1.44
N GLU A 158 10.79 -27.05 -0.88
CA GLU A 158 12.09 -26.96 -0.26
C GLU A 158 12.02 -26.96 1.27
N GLU A 159 13.17 -26.97 1.92
CA GLU A 159 13.25 -26.92 3.37
C GLU A 159 12.66 -25.59 3.88
N ARG A 160 11.68 -25.71 4.79
CA ARG A 160 10.84 -24.58 5.24
C ARG A 160 11.64 -23.45 5.86
N SER A 161 12.66 -23.76 6.68
CA SER A 161 13.43 -22.72 7.35
C SER A 161 14.32 -21.95 6.36
N ALA A 162 14.87 -22.62 5.36
CA ALA A 162 15.65 -21.97 4.30
C ALA A 162 14.78 -21.03 3.47
N TYR A 163 13.58 -21.49 3.08
CA TYR A 163 12.62 -20.68 2.35
C TYR A 163 12.22 -19.42 3.12
N LEU A 164 11.83 -19.58 4.41
CA LEU A 164 11.44 -18.44 5.24
C LEU A 164 12.60 -17.45 5.46
N SER A 165 13.83 -17.96 5.66
CA SER A 165 15.01 -17.10 5.82
C SER A 165 15.30 -16.28 4.56
N ALA A 166 15.01 -16.80 3.38
CA ALA A 166 15.17 -16.06 2.13
C ALA A 166 14.14 -14.92 1.99
N LEU A 167 12.93 -15.10 2.53
CA LEU A 167 11.88 -14.06 2.51
C LEU A 167 12.04 -13.02 3.64
N GLU A 168 12.71 -13.35 4.74
CA GLU A 168 12.83 -12.50 5.93
C GLU A 168 13.23 -11.04 5.63
N PRO A 169 14.17 -10.73 4.71
CA PRO A 169 14.52 -9.35 4.37
C PRO A 169 13.37 -8.56 3.72
N LEU A 170 12.36 -9.25 3.19
CA LEU A 170 11.18 -8.68 2.54
C LEU A 170 9.94 -8.70 3.44
N ASP A 171 10.02 -9.27 4.63
CA ASP A 171 8.90 -9.31 5.56
C ASP A 171 8.48 -7.90 5.98
N PRO A 172 7.17 -7.62 6.06
CA PRO A 172 6.68 -6.33 6.55
C PRO A 172 7.27 -5.92 7.90
N GLN A 173 7.43 -6.86 8.84
CA GLN A 173 8.04 -6.58 10.14
C GLN A 173 9.49 -6.06 10.02
N ALA A 174 10.25 -6.51 9.03
CA ALA A 174 11.61 -6.05 8.80
C ALA A 174 11.66 -4.60 8.27
N GLN A 175 10.57 -4.11 7.69
CA GLN A 175 10.47 -2.78 7.10
C GLN A 175 10.06 -1.70 8.10
N MET A 176 9.29 -2.06 9.15
CA MET A 176 8.58 -1.09 10.00
C MET A 176 9.49 -0.05 10.66
N ALA A 177 10.68 -0.42 11.12
CA ALA A 177 11.61 0.52 11.75
C ALA A 177 12.14 1.56 10.76
N SER A 178 12.31 1.19 9.49
CA SER A 178 12.79 2.07 8.42
C SER A 178 11.74 3.05 7.91
N ILE A 179 10.46 2.78 8.14
CA ILE A 179 9.38 3.72 7.80
C ILE A 179 9.33 4.86 8.81
N ALA A 180 9.57 4.59 10.10
CA ALA A 180 9.56 5.61 11.15
C ALA A 180 10.61 6.72 10.88
N PRO A 181 10.35 8.00 11.22
CA PRO A 181 9.18 8.52 11.94
C PRO A 181 7.99 8.93 11.05
N ARG A 182 7.94 8.49 9.80
CA ARG A 182 6.85 8.83 8.89
C ARG A 182 5.53 8.21 9.36
N PRO A 183 4.39 8.93 9.23
CA PRO A 183 3.09 8.45 9.66
C PRO A 183 2.66 7.15 8.96
N VAL A 184 2.21 6.18 9.75
CA VAL A 184 1.65 4.92 9.26
C VAL A 184 0.30 4.66 9.93
N LEU A 185 -0.73 4.40 9.13
CA LEU A 185 -2.00 3.87 9.61
C LEU A 185 -2.05 2.37 9.32
N LEU A 186 -2.11 1.56 10.36
CA LEU A 186 -2.32 0.12 10.27
C LEU A 186 -3.78 -0.19 10.61
N GLN A 187 -4.50 -0.81 9.70
CA GLN A 187 -5.90 -1.17 9.86
C GLN A 187 -6.06 -2.68 9.89
N LEU A 188 -6.80 -3.18 10.88
CA LEU A 188 -7.05 -4.60 11.10
C LEU A 188 -8.54 -4.87 11.26
N ALA A 189 -9.02 -6.00 10.75
CA ALA A 189 -10.40 -6.43 10.89
C ALA A 189 -10.52 -7.41 12.06
N GLU A 190 -11.57 -7.25 12.88
CA GLU A 190 -11.80 -8.09 14.07
C GLU A 190 -12.24 -9.51 13.70
N ARG A 191 -12.88 -9.67 12.54
CA ARG A 191 -13.35 -10.96 12.03
C ARG A 191 -12.54 -11.43 10.81
N ASP A 192 -11.27 -11.02 10.72
CA ASP A 192 -10.40 -11.46 9.65
C ASP A 192 -10.04 -12.94 9.83
N TYR A 193 -10.34 -13.73 8.79
CA TYR A 193 -9.99 -15.15 8.77
C TYR A 193 -8.51 -15.39 8.45
N PHE A 194 -7.89 -14.49 7.69
CA PHE A 194 -6.53 -14.63 7.17
C PHE A 194 -5.48 -13.94 8.03
N VAL A 195 -5.80 -12.76 8.57
CA VAL A 195 -4.86 -11.94 9.31
C VAL A 195 -5.31 -11.77 10.77
N PRO A 196 -4.67 -12.44 11.73
CA PRO A 196 -5.06 -12.32 13.14
C PRO A 196 -4.70 -10.93 13.70
N LEU A 197 -5.51 -10.44 14.65
CA LEU A 197 -5.26 -9.15 15.32
C LEU A 197 -3.86 -9.03 15.96
N MET A 198 -3.26 -10.16 16.34
CA MET A 198 -1.90 -10.20 16.90
C MET A 198 -0.84 -9.67 15.91
N ALA A 199 -1.10 -9.74 14.61
CA ALA A 199 -0.24 -9.17 13.57
C ALA A 199 0.05 -7.68 13.83
N GLY A 200 -0.95 -6.91 14.24
CA GLY A 200 -0.79 -5.49 14.58
C GLY A 200 0.16 -5.24 15.75
N LEU A 201 0.16 -6.12 16.77
CA LEU A 201 1.08 -6.00 17.90
C LEU A 201 2.52 -6.32 17.49
N GLU A 202 2.72 -7.31 16.63
CA GLU A 202 4.04 -7.66 16.12
C GLU A 202 4.61 -6.54 15.26
N LEU A 203 3.85 -6.00 14.34
CA LEU A 203 4.25 -4.87 13.50
C LEU A 203 4.53 -3.60 14.33
N ARG A 204 3.72 -3.35 15.37
CA ARG A 204 3.97 -2.24 16.30
C ARG A 204 5.29 -2.39 17.06
N ARG A 205 5.60 -3.60 17.54
CA ARG A 205 6.90 -3.87 18.18
C ARG A 205 8.04 -3.69 17.19
N ALA A 206 7.88 -4.17 15.97
CA ALA A 206 8.87 -4.04 14.91
C ALA A 206 9.13 -2.57 14.50
N SER A 207 8.15 -1.67 14.67
CA SER A 207 8.34 -0.22 14.46
C SER A 207 9.12 0.48 15.58
N GLY A 208 9.62 -0.24 16.59
CA GLY A 208 10.22 0.36 17.78
C GLY A 208 9.20 1.12 18.63
N GLU A 209 7.93 0.74 18.58
CA GLU A 209 6.80 1.42 19.23
C GLU A 209 6.69 2.92 18.85
N SER A 210 7.05 3.23 17.60
CA SER A 210 6.96 4.59 17.07
C SER A 210 5.55 5.17 17.28
N HIS A 211 5.49 6.39 17.81
CA HIS A 211 4.22 7.12 17.94
C HIS A 211 3.61 7.51 16.59
N ALA A 212 4.39 7.47 15.52
CA ALA A 212 3.89 7.70 14.16
C ALA A 212 3.08 6.51 13.61
N LEU A 213 3.16 5.33 14.22
CA LEU A 213 2.33 4.18 13.88
C LEU A 213 1.02 4.21 14.67
N VAL A 214 -0.08 4.43 13.96
CA VAL A 214 -1.45 4.35 14.49
C VAL A 214 -2.06 3.02 14.10
N VAL A 215 -2.48 2.21 15.06
CA VAL A 215 -3.20 0.95 14.84
C VAL A 215 -4.69 1.18 15.09
N ARG A 216 -5.53 0.76 14.15
CA ARG A 216 -7.00 0.79 14.22
C ARG A 216 -7.57 -0.59 13.97
N GLN A 217 -8.61 -0.92 14.71
CA GLN A 217 -9.36 -2.17 14.58
C GLN A 217 -10.81 -1.84 14.23
N TYR A 218 -11.42 -2.66 13.38
CA TYR A 218 -12.77 -2.44 12.89
C TYR A 218 -13.58 -3.73 12.98
N ASP A 219 -14.86 -3.60 13.31
CA ASP A 219 -15.83 -4.70 13.21
C ASP A 219 -16.14 -5.00 11.73
N ALA A 220 -15.17 -5.64 11.08
CA ALA A 220 -15.16 -5.97 9.67
C ALA A 220 -14.54 -7.36 9.45
N ASP A 221 -14.67 -7.89 8.26
CA ASP A 221 -13.93 -9.04 7.74
C ASP A 221 -12.69 -8.58 6.96
N HIS A 222 -12.02 -9.53 6.31
CA HIS A 222 -10.79 -9.28 5.54
C HIS A 222 -10.96 -8.23 4.43
N GLU A 223 -12.13 -8.13 3.82
CA GLU A 223 -12.40 -7.18 2.73
C GLU A 223 -12.32 -5.72 3.18
N MET A 224 -12.40 -5.45 4.50
CA MET A 224 -12.35 -4.12 5.08
C MET A 224 -13.32 -3.12 4.44
N ALA A 225 -14.48 -3.62 4.02
CA ALA A 225 -15.55 -2.83 3.39
C ALA A 225 -16.30 -1.89 4.38
N SER A 226 -15.76 -1.72 5.58
CA SER A 226 -16.29 -0.83 6.62
C SER A 226 -16.22 0.64 6.22
N THR A 227 -17.35 1.36 6.37
CA THR A 227 -17.41 2.82 6.16
C THR A 227 -16.44 3.57 7.08
N ASP A 228 -16.29 3.11 8.34
CA ASP A 228 -15.37 3.73 9.31
C ASP A 228 -13.92 3.52 8.91
N ALA A 229 -13.55 2.31 8.47
CA ALA A 229 -12.20 2.04 7.99
C ALA A 229 -11.84 2.91 6.78
N ARG A 230 -12.76 3.05 5.82
CA ARG A 230 -12.58 3.92 4.65
C ARG A 230 -12.45 5.39 5.05
N ARG A 231 -13.33 5.87 5.93
CA ARG A 231 -13.28 7.25 6.43
C ARG A 231 -11.95 7.56 7.11
N ASP A 232 -11.48 6.66 7.98
CA ASP A 232 -10.24 6.85 8.70
C ASP A 232 -9.03 6.86 7.74
N ARG A 233 -9.00 6.02 6.69
CA ARG A 233 -7.97 6.05 5.64
C ARG A 233 -7.96 7.38 4.88
N THR A 234 -9.12 7.81 4.39
CA THR A 234 -9.23 9.06 3.61
C THR A 234 -8.92 10.29 4.46
N SER A 235 -9.31 10.29 5.74
CA SER A 235 -8.98 11.37 6.68
C SER A 235 -7.50 11.40 7.01
N PHE A 236 -6.89 10.24 7.31
CA PHE A 236 -5.45 10.13 7.58
C PHE A 236 -4.61 10.64 6.39
N LEU A 237 -4.96 10.26 5.18
CA LEU A 237 -4.28 10.75 3.98
C LEU A 237 -4.45 12.27 3.81
N ALA A 238 -5.68 12.78 3.99
CA ALA A 238 -5.93 14.22 3.90
C ALA A 238 -5.14 15.03 4.95
N GLU A 239 -4.95 14.49 6.15
CA GLU A 239 -4.20 15.15 7.22
C GLU A 239 -2.68 15.08 6.99
N THR A 240 -2.18 13.99 6.41
CA THR A 240 -0.73 13.75 6.29
C THR A 240 -0.11 14.32 5.01
N ILE A 241 -0.82 14.25 3.89
CA ILE A 241 -0.34 14.72 2.58
C ILE A 241 -1.22 15.83 1.97
N GLY A 242 -2.38 16.13 2.58
CA GLY A 242 -3.31 17.15 2.09
C GLY A 242 -2.81 18.59 2.27
N ARG A 243 -1.86 18.83 3.17
CA ARG A 243 -1.32 20.17 3.45
C ARG A 243 -0.07 20.44 2.62
N SER A 244 0.00 21.63 2.04
CA SER A 244 1.23 22.13 1.40
C SER A 244 2.35 22.26 2.44
N SER A 245 3.60 22.00 2.03
CA SER A 245 4.78 22.25 2.88
C SER A 245 4.86 23.72 3.37
N ALA A 246 4.19 24.64 2.68
CA ALA A 246 4.07 26.04 3.11
C ALA A 246 3.17 26.22 4.35
N ASP A 247 2.19 25.35 4.57
CA ASP A 247 1.28 25.40 5.72
C ASP A 247 1.92 24.87 7.02
N LEU A 248 2.96 24.04 6.91
CA LEU A 248 3.71 23.49 8.05
C LEU A 248 4.77 24.45 8.62
N ALA A 249 5.10 25.53 7.88
CA ALA A 249 6.10 26.53 8.30
C ALA A 249 5.51 27.67 9.15
N ILE A 250 4.20 27.69 9.41
CA ILE A 250 3.48 28.79 10.10
C ILE A 250 2.83 28.31 11.43
N GLY A 251 3.04 27.06 11.84
CA GLY A 251 2.49 26.49 13.08
C GLY A 251 3.48 26.40 14.24
#